data_200a1fe8e23dbd121ab0838e13e2fee5
#
_entry.id   200a1fe8e23dbd121ab0838e13e2fee5
#
_cell.length_a   1.000
_cell.length_b   1.000
_cell.length_c   1.000
_cell.angle_alpha   90.00
_cell.angle_beta   90.00
_cell.angle_gamma   90.00
#
_symmetry.space_group_name_H-M   'P 1'
#
loop_
_entity.id
_entity.type
_entity.pdbx_description
1 polymer ?
#
loop_
_entity_poly.entity_id
_entity_poly.type
_entity_poly.pdbx_seq_one_letter_code
_entity_poly.pdbx_strand_id
1 'polypeptide(L)'
;FVGINASDINYSAGRYDPSVKPPFDIGFEGIGEVVALGLSASARYTVGQAVAYVAPGSFAEYTVVPANIAIPLPSVKPEYLTLLVSGTTAYISLKELGGLSEGKKVLVTAAAGGTGQFAVQLSKIAKCHVIGTCSSDKKLAFLKSIGCDRPINYKAEAVHAVLKQEYPDGVDVVYESVGGAMFDLALDALATKGRLIIIGFISGYQSPAGLSPIKAGALPAKLLKKSASLQGFFLNHYFSKYQAAMEHLLELYAHGELVCEVDLGHLAPEGRFIGLDSIFRAVDYMYTGKNTGKLVVELPHCVSSKL
;
A
#
# COMPACT_ATOMS: atom_id res chain seq x y z
N PHE A 1 -4.92 -16.78 0.72
CA PHE A 1 -5.34 -15.37 0.84
C PHE A 1 -4.81 -14.56 -0.33
N VAL A 2 -5.59 -13.58 -0.80
CA VAL A 2 -5.18 -12.64 -1.84
C VAL A 2 -5.38 -11.19 -1.37
N GLY A 3 -4.49 -10.30 -1.80
CA GLY A 3 -4.51 -8.89 -1.40
C GLY A 3 -5.23 -8.01 -2.42
N ILE A 4 -6.06 -7.12 -1.92
CA ILE A 4 -6.72 -6.10 -2.75
C ILE A 4 -5.87 -4.85 -2.77
N ASN A 5 -5.56 -4.36 -3.96
CA ASN A 5 -4.81 -3.14 -4.20
C ASN A 5 -5.66 -2.14 -4.99
N ALA A 6 -5.54 -0.86 -4.67
CA ALA A 6 -6.19 0.18 -5.48
C ALA A 6 -5.72 0.17 -6.95
N SER A 7 -4.50 -0.28 -7.18
CA SER A 7 -3.90 -0.45 -8.51
C SER A 7 -4.52 -1.57 -9.35
N ASP A 8 -5.28 -2.52 -8.75
CA ASP A 8 -5.96 -3.58 -9.51
C ASP A 8 -6.92 -2.99 -10.54
N ILE A 9 -7.63 -1.88 -10.21
CA ILE A 9 -8.48 -1.16 -11.15
C ILE A 9 -7.68 -0.56 -12.31
N ASN A 10 -6.52 0.03 -12.02
CA ASN A 10 -5.70 0.63 -13.07
C ASN A 10 -5.14 -0.42 -14.03
N TYR A 11 -4.77 -1.59 -13.49
CA TYR A 11 -4.32 -2.70 -14.31
C TYR A 11 -5.46 -3.25 -15.18
N SER A 12 -6.61 -3.56 -14.57
CA SER A 12 -7.78 -4.08 -15.31
C SER A 12 -8.32 -3.11 -16.36
N ALA A 13 -8.15 -1.80 -16.14
CA ALA A 13 -8.49 -0.76 -17.10
C ALA A 13 -7.41 -0.51 -18.19
N GLY A 14 -6.30 -1.28 -18.21
CA GLY A 14 -5.21 -1.11 -19.16
C GLY A 14 -4.42 0.19 -19.02
N ARG A 15 -4.51 0.88 -17.85
CA ARG A 15 -3.87 2.19 -17.65
C ARG A 15 -2.35 2.10 -17.44
N TYR A 16 -1.85 0.98 -16.93
CA TYR A 16 -0.41 0.73 -16.78
C TYR A 16 0.22 0.18 -18.04
N ASP A 17 -0.54 -0.62 -18.79
CA ASP A 17 -0.11 -1.20 -20.07
C ASP A 17 -1.30 -1.26 -21.04
N PRO A 18 -1.42 -0.30 -21.96
CA PRO A 18 -2.50 -0.27 -22.96
C PRO A 18 -2.47 -1.43 -23.97
N SER A 19 -1.38 -2.20 -24.02
CA SER A 19 -1.27 -3.39 -24.87
C SER A 19 -2.02 -4.60 -24.31
N VAL A 20 -2.22 -4.63 -22.99
CA VAL A 20 -2.97 -5.70 -22.29
C VAL A 20 -4.45 -5.58 -22.64
N LYS A 21 -5.00 -6.63 -23.26
CA LYS A 21 -6.42 -6.70 -23.64
C LYS A 21 -7.06 -7.98 -23.12
N PRO A 22 -8.34 -7.92 -22.71
CA PRO A 22 -9.06 -9.10 -22.27
C PRO A 22 -9.06 -10.23 -23.31
N PRO A 23 -9.03 -11.52 -22.90
CA PRO A 23 -8.95 -11.96 -21.50
C PRO A 23 -7.52 -11.87 -20.95
N PHE A 24 -7.37 -11.51 -19.64
CA PHE A 24 -6.12 -11.52 -18.90
C PHE A 24 -6.38 -11.81 -17.41
N ASP A 25 -5.36 -12.32 -16.72
CA ASP A 25 -5.44 -12.65 -15.31
C ASP A 25 -5.30 -11.39 -14.44
N ILE A 26 -6.09 -11.30 -13.37
CA ILE A 26 -6.13 -10.16 -12.45
C ILE A 26 -5.64 -10.54 -11.04
N GLY A 27 -5.33 -9.50 -10.24
CA GLY A 27 -4.69 -9.64 -8.92
C GLY A 27 -3.17 -9.70 -9.04
N PHE A 28 -2.47 -9.23 -8.00
CA PHE A 28 -1.01 -9.09 -8.06
C PHE A 28 -0.28 -9.88 -6.99
N GLU A 29 -0.92 -10.25 -5.89
CA GLU A 29 -0.26 -10.85 -4.75
C GLU A 29 -1.12 -11.88 -4.06
N GLY A 30 -0.47 -12.93 -3.59
CA GLY A 30 -1.12 -13.99 -2.87
C GLY A 30 -0.19 -14.67 -1.88
N ILE A 31 -0.78 -15.35 -0.91
CA ILE A 31 -0.12 -16.28 0.00
C ILE A 31 -0.94 -17.56 0.08
N GLY A 32 -0.27 -18.69 0.18
CA GLY A 32 -0.92 -19.99 0.27
C GLY A 32 0.07 -21.10 0.52
N GLU A 33 -0.36 -22.33 0.28
CA GLU A 33 0.44 -23.53 0.42
C GLU A 33 0.79 -24.10 -0.95
N VAL A 34 1.99 -24.63 -1.06
CA VAL A 34 2.43 -25.36 -2.26
C VAL A 34 1.66 -26.67 -2.34
N VAL A 35 0.87 -26.86 -3.40
CA VAL A 35 0.09 -28.09 -3.61
C VAL A 35 0.74 -29.02 -4.65
N ALA A 36 1.55 -28.48 -5.56
CA ALA A 36 2.30 -29.24 -6.55
C ALA A 36 3.59 -28.53 -6.92
N LEU A 37 4.59 -29.28 -7.38
CA LEU A 37 5.91 -28.79 -7.76
C LEU A 37 6.30 -29.29 -9.15
N GLY A 38 6.81 -28.39 -9.98
CA GLY A 38 7.57 -28.76 -11.16
C GLY A 38 8.92 -29.38 -10.77
N LEU A 39 9.51 -30.17 -11.68
CA LEU A 39 10.75 -30.92 -11.41
C LEU A 39 11.90 -30.05 -10.87
N SER A 40 12.08 -28.86 -11.42
CA SER A 40 13.15 -27.95 -10.98
C SER A 40 12.88 -27.24 -9.65
N ALA A 41 11.63 -27.19 -9.20
CA ALA A 41 11.24 -26.54 -7.97
C ALA A 41 11.40 -27.43 -6.73
N SER A 42 11.40 -28.75 -6.90
CA SER A 42 11.48 -29.74 -5.82
C SER A 42 12.78 -29.72 -5.02
N ALA A 43 13.84 -29.13 -5.57
CA ALA A 43 15.10 -28.90 -4.84
C ALA A 43 15.02 -27.73 -3.84
N ARG A 44 14.02 -26.83 -3.98
CA ARG A 44 13.90 -25.60 -3.21
C ARG A 44 12.65 -25.55 -2.33
N TYR A 45 11.58 -26.21 -2.73
CA TYR A 45 10.28 -26.18 -2.06
C TYR A 45 9.75 -27.59 -1.80
N THR A 46 8.83 -27.69 -0.84
CA THR A 46 8.09 -28.92 -0.51
C THR A 46 6.59 -28.66 -0.58
N VAL A 47 5.82 -29.70 -0.90
CA VAL A 47 4.35 -29.65 -0.82
C VAL A 47 3.94 -29.41 0.63
N GLY A 48 2.94 -28.55 0.85
CA GLY A 48 2.51 -28.06 2.16
C GLY A 48 3.29 -26.86 2.69
N GLN A 49 4.36 -26.44 2.03
CA GLN A 49 5.13 -25.26 2.43
C GLN A 49 4.33 -23.98 2.20
N ALA A 50 4.29 -23.10 3.22
CA ALA A 50 3.72 -21.77 3.09
C ALA A 50 4.62 -20.88 2.21
N VAL A 51 4.01 -20.20 1.25
CA VAL A 51 4.70 -19.30 0.33
C VAL A 51 3.89 -18.03 0.07
N ALA A 52 4.60 -16.95 -0.24
CA ALA A 52 4.06 -15.72 -0.78
C ALA A 52 4.57 -15.49 -2.19
N TYR A 53 3.84 -14.71 -2.99
CA TYR A 53 4.28 -14.32 -4.32
C TYR A 53 3.64 -13.01 -4.77
N VAL A 54 4.33 -12.34 -5.68
CA VAL A 54 3.81 -11.17 -6.42
C VAL A 54 3.87 -11.51 -7.91
N ALA A 55 2.71 -11.76 -8.49
CA ALA A 55 2.55 -12.06 -9.91
C ALA A 55 1.11 -11.78 -10.36
N PRO A 56 0.88 -11.43 -11.63
CA PRO A 56 -0.47 -11.38 -12.20
C PRO A 56 -1.20 -12.73 -12.04
N GLY A 57 -2.53 -12.69 -11.90
CA GLY A 57 -3.35 -13.90 -11.78
C GLY A 57 -3.52 -14.40 -10.34
N SER A 58 -3.28 -13.54 -9.37
CA SER A 58 -3.44 -13.92 -7.96
C SER A 58 -4.89 -14.12 -7.52
N PHE A 59 -5.87 -13.56 -8.25
CA PHE A 59 -7.29 -13.76 -7.94
C PHE A 59 -7.76 -15.12 -8.45
N ALA A 60 -7.19 -16.16 -7.87
CA ALA A 60 -7.46 -17.56 -8.21
C ALA A 60 -7.27 -18.43 -6.97
N GLU A 61 -8.02 -19.56 -6.90
CA GLU A 61 -7.86 -20.56 -5.83
C GLU A 61 -6.51 -21.29 -5.95
N TYR A 62 -6.05 -21.48 -7.17
CA TYR A 62 -4.75 -22.08 -7.51
C TYR A 62 -4.03 -21.19 -8.52
N THR A 63 -2.76 -20.95 -8.28
CA THR A 63 -1.91 -20.13 -9.16
C THR A 63 -0.59 -20.85 -9.41
N VAL A 64 -0.16 -20.88 -10.66
CA VAL A 64 1.16 -21.40 -11.03
C VAL A 64 2.13 -20.24 -11.07
N VAL A 65 3.16 -20.28 -10.22
CA VAL A 65 4.17 -19.24 -10.14
C VAL A 65 5.57 -19.80 -10.38
N PRO A 66 6.48 -19.07 -11.03
CA PRO A 66 7.88 -19.45 -11.14
C PRO A 66 8.52 -19.58 -9.75
N ALA A 67 9.27 -20.67 -9.53
CA ALA A 67 9.89 -20.95 -8.24
C ALA A 67 10.87 -19.87 -7.75
N ASN A 68 11.41 -19.05 -8.64
CA ASN A 68 12.35 -17.97 -8.29
C ASN A 68 11.66 -16.71 -7.74
N ILE A 69 10.35 -16.57 -7.88
CA ILE A 69 9.59 -15.44 -7.32
C ILE A 69 8.76 -15.84 -6.09
N ALA A 70 8.61 -17.13 -5.81
CA ALA A 70 7.98 -17.57 -4.58
C ALA A 70 8.90 -17.29 -3.38
N ILE A 71 8.31 -16.82 -2.29
CA ILE A 71 9.00 -16.46 -1.06
C ILE A 71 8.52 -17.40 0.05
N PRO A 72 9.41 -18.20 0.65
CA PRO A 72 9.04 -19.05 1.78
C PRO A 72 8.55 -18.22 2.97
N LEU A 73 7.47 -18.67 3.59
CA LEU A 73 6.90 -18.07 4.80
C LEU A 73 6.91 -19.09 5.95
N PRO A 74 6.95 -18.62 7.21
CA PRO A 74 6.82 -19.49 8.38
C PRO A 74 5.44 -20.18 8.47
N SER A 75 4.39 -19.53 7.97
CA SER A 75 3.01 -20.02 7.99
C SER A 75 2.13 -19.19 7.04
N VAL A 76 0.95 -19.69 6.71
CA VAL A 76 -0.06 -18.94 5.94
C VAL A 76 -0.86 -18.04 6.90
N LYS A 77 -0.45 -16.78 7.01
CA LYS A 77 -1.13 -15.74 7.80
C LYS A 77 -1.37 -14.50 6.94
N PRO A 78 -2.58 -13.91 6.97
CA PRO A 78 -2.92 -12.77 6.12
C PRO A 78 -2.03 -11.54 6.36
N GLU A 79 -1.41 -11.41 7.54
CA GLU A 79 -0.49 -10.33 7.88
C GLU A 79 0.73 -10.30 6.95
N TYR A 80 1.28 -11.46 6.56
CA TYR A 80 2.42 -11.51 5.63
C TYR A 80 2.10 -10.91 4.26
N LEU A 81 0.84 -11.00 3.85
CA LEU A 81 0.40 -10.44 2.58
C LEU A 81 0.52 -8.92 2.54
N THR A 82 0.41 -8.27 3.71
CA THR A 82 0.57 -6.81 3.79
C THR A 82 1.98 -6.34 3.45
N LEU A 83 2.99 -7.20 3.65
CA LEU A 83 4.39 -6.88 3.40
C LEU A 83 4.73 -6.86 1.90
N LEU A 84 4.01 -7.65 1.08
CA LEU A 84 4.34 -7.88 -0.33
C LEU A 84 4.32 -6.58 -1.15
N VAL A 85 3.17 -6.13 -1.60
CA VAL A 85 3.07 -4.90 -2.40
C VAL A 85 3.07 -3.67 -1.50
N SER A 86 2.30 -3.67 -0.42
CA SER A 86 2.11 -2.48 0.42
C SER A 86 3.36 -2.12 1.23
N GLY A 87 3.93 -3.08 1.95
CA GLY A 87 5.14 -2.89 2.76
C GLY A 87 6.36 -2.55 1.92
N THR A 88 6.63 -3.33 0.86
CA THR A 88 7.77 -3.08 -0.03
C THR A 88 7.67 -1.73 -0.76
N THR A 89 6.46 -1.33 -1.18
CA THR A 89 6.22 0.01 -1.75
C THR A 89 6.62 1.10 -0.76
N ALA A 90 6.15 1.03 0.49
CA ALA A 90 6.48 2.02 1.49
C ALA A 90 7.98 2.02 1.83
N TYR A 91 8.57 0.86 2.06
CA TYR A 91 9.98 0.73 2.43
C TYR A 91 10.90 1.26 1.33
N ILE A 92 10.75 0.75 0.10
CA ILE A 92 11.65 1.11 -1.00
C ILE A 92 11.50 2.59 -1.37
N SER A 93 10.26 3.11 -1.48
CA SER A 93 10.05 4.50 -1.84
C SER A 93 10.61 5.48 -0.80
N LEU A 94 10.41 5.22 0.49
CA LEU A 94 10.95 6.06 1.54
C LEU A 94 12.48 5.97 1.63
N LYS A 95 13.06 4.78 1.45
CA LYS A 95 14.50 4.57 1.44
C LYS A 95 15.19 5.27 0.27
N GLU A 96 14.63 5.14 -0.94
CA GLU A 96 15.25 5.66 -2.16
C GLU A 96 14.96 7.15 -2.38
N LEU A 97 13.76 7.60 -2.05
CA LEU A 97 13.28 8.93 -2.42
C LEU A 97 13.02 9.84 -1.20
N GLY A 98 12.72 9.26 -0.03
CA GLY A 98 12.31 10.01 1.16
C GLY A 98 13.43 10.83 1.78
N GLY A 99 14.65 10.32 1.78
CA GLY A 99 15.79 10.94 2.48
C GLY A 99 15.47 11.19 3.95
N LEU A 100 14.86 10.19 4.60
CA LEU A 100 14.46 10.27 6.00
C LEU A 100 15.67 10.43 6.93
N SER A 101 15.50 11.21 7.97
CA SER A 101 16.46 11.35 9.07
C SER A 101 15.73 11.81 10.33
N GLU A 102 16.37 11.63 11.48
CA GLU A 102 15.82 12.05 12.78
C GLU A 102 15.35 13.51 12.77
N GLY A 103 14.16 13.76 13.33
CA GLY A 103 13.55 15.06 13.46
C GLY A 103 12.81 15.58 12.23
N LYS A 104 12.93 14.96 11.06
CA LYS A 104 12.15 15.35 9.88
C LYS A 104 10.66 15.15 10.07
N LYS A 105 9.88 16.06 9.51
CA LYS A 105 8.41 16.01 9.52
C LYS A 105 7.92 15.28 8.26
N VAL A 106 7.18 14.20 8.43
CA VAL A 106 6.65 13.36 7.34
C VAL A 106 5.14 13.39 7.36
N LEU A 107 4.53 13.84 6.27
CA LEU A 107 3.08 13.77 6.06
C LEU A 107 2.75 12.50 5.23
N VAL A 108 1.89 11.65 5.77
CA VAL A 108 1.38 10.46 5.09
C VAL A 108 -0.09 10.64 4.79
N THR A 109 -0.47 10.65 3.52
CA THR A 109 -1.89 10.66 3.12
C THR A 109 -2.46 9.25 3.12
N ALA A 110 -3.76 9.09 3.39
CA ALA A 110 -4.40 7.78 3.59
C ALA A 110 -3.61 6.86 4.54
N ALA A 111 -3.11 7.43 5.64
CA ALA A 111 -2.12 6.83 6.53
C ALA A 111 -2.58 5.50 7.16
N ALA A 112 -3.87 5.30 7.37
CA ALA A 112 -4.44 4.06 7.93
C ALA A 112 -4.78 3.01 6.86
N GLY A 113 -4.34 3.19 5.61
CA GLY A 113 -4.54 2.23 4.52
C GLY A 113 -3.41 1.20 4.42
N GLY A 114 -3.50 0.32 3.41
CA GLY A 114 -2.55 -0.78 3.21
C GLY A 114 -1.08 -0.33 3.22
N THR A 115 -0.71 0.62 2.36
CA THR A 115 0.68 1.09 2.30
C THR A 115 0.98 2.22 3.30
N GLY A 116 -0.03 3.05 3.64
CA GLY A 116 0.12 4.17 4.57
C GLY A 116 0.55 3.73 5.98
N GLN A 117 0.02 2.61 6.49
CA GLN A 117 0.42 2.08 7.80
C GLN A 117 1.93 1.80 7.89
N PHE A 118 2.54 1.31 6.81
CA PHE A 118 3.99 1.08 6.76
C PHE A 118 4.76 2.38 6.63
N ALA A 119 4.27 3.33 5.83
CA ALA A 119 4.91 4.63 5.71
C ALA A 119 4.99 5.36 7.06
N VAL A 120 3.93 5.26 7.89
CA VAL A 120 3.94 5.78 9.26
C VAL A 120 5.03 5.11 10.09
N GLN A 121 4.99 3.78 10.21
CA GLN A 121 5.88 3.02 11.08
C GLN A 121 7.36 3.13 10.66
N LEU A 122 7.65 3.01 9.36
CA LEU A 122 9.01 3.15 8.84
C LEU A 122 9.57 4.56 9.05
N SER A 123 8.73 5.59 8.96
CA SER A 123 9.14 6.96 9.31
C SER A 123 9.38 7.11 10.81
N LYS A 124 8.63 6.41 11.66
CA LYS A 124 8.89 6.37 13.11
C LYS A 124 10.19 5.64 13.45
N ILE A 125 10.47 4.50 12.80
CA ILE A 125 11.75 3.79 12.94
C ILE A 125 12.92 4.72 12.57
N ALA A 126 12.76 5.56 11.55
CA ALA A 126 13.72 6.60 11.18
C ALA A 126 13.71 7.84 12.11
N LYS A 127 12.99 7.77 13.23
CA LYS A 127 12.85 8.84 14.25
C LYS A 127 12.29 10.16 13.70
N CYS A 128 11.45 10.10 12.68
CA CYS A 128 10.75 11.26 12.15
C CYS A 128 9.54 11.61 13.02
N HIS A 129 9.09 12.88 12.92
CA HIS A 129 7.79 13.31 13.38
C HIS A 129 6.75 13.04 12.28
N VAL A 130 5.76 12.19 12.56
CA VAL A 130 4.83 11.69 11.56
C VAL A 130 3.43 12.27 11.72
N ILE A 131 2.93 12.86 10.64
CA ILE A 131 1.57 13.38 10.50
C ILE A 131 0.82 12.45 9.56
N GLY A 132 -0.36 11.96 9.95
CA GLY A 132 -1.12 11.01 9.13
C GLY A 132 -2.55 11.46 8.89
N THR A 133 -3.06 11.42 7.66
CA THR A 133 -4.47 11.72 7.39
C THR A 133 -5.32 10.45 7.36
N CYS A 134 -6.52 10.51 7.92
CA CYS A 134 -7.49 9.43 7.94
C CYS A 134 -8.93 9.95 7.89
N SER A 135 -9.93 9.03 7.79
CA SER A 135 -11.34 9.35 7.55
C SER A 135 -12.27 9.07 8.72
N SER A 136 -11.75 8.66 9.89
CA SER A 136 -12.58 8.33 11.06
C SER A 136 -11.77 8.29 12.35
N ASP A 137 -12.46 8.40 13.49
CA ASP A 137 -11.83 8.34 14.82
C ASP A 137 -11.27 6.93 15.12
N LYS A 138 -11.89 5.86 14.61
CA LYS A 138 -11.33 4.51 14.70
C LYS A 138 -9.95 4.44 14.04
N LYS A 139 -9.80 5.02 12.85
CA LYS A 139 -8.51 5.10 12.13
C LYS A 139 -7.52 6.02 12.85
N LEU A 140 -8.01 7.08 13.45
CA LEU A 140 -7.18 7.98 14.26
C LEU A 140 -6.58 7.22 15.46
N ALA A 141 -7.39 6.41 16.16
CA ALA A 141 -6.91 5.55 17.25
C ALA A 141 -5.86 4.53 16.77
N PHE A 142 -6.11 3.89 15.63
CA PHE A 142 -5.14 2.97 15.02
C PHE A 142 -3.83 3.69 14.67
N LEU A 143 -3.88 4.86 14.05
CA LEU A 143 -2.67 5.62 13.73
C LEU A 143 -1.86 5.98 14.96
N LYS A 144 -2.51 6.35 16.06
CA LYS A 144 -1.83 6.57 17.34
C LYS A 144 -1.14 5.31 17.86
N SER A 145 -1.79 4.15 17.76
CA SER A 145 -1.23 2.88 18.24
C SER A 145 0.01 2.42 17.47
N ILE A 146 0.16 2.84 16.19
CA ILE A 146 1.34 2.56 15.38
C ILE A 146 2.37 3.71 15.38
N GLY A 147 2.24 4.66 16.31
CA GLY A 147 3.24 5.70 16.56
C GLY A 147 3.08 7.00 15.77
N CYS A 148 1.96 7.22 15.04
CA CYS A 148 1.72 8.50 14.38
C CYS A 148 1.60 9.63 15.43
N ASP A 149 2.44 10.65 15.33
CA ASP A 149 2.49 11.74 16.31
C ASP A 149 1.27 12.68 16.19
N ARG A 150 0.86 12.97 14.95
CA ARG A 150 -0.29 13.85 14.69
C ARG A 150 -1.22 13.22 13.64
N PRO A 151 -2.11 12.31 14.03
CA PRO A 151 -3.15 11.84 13.12
C PRO A 151 -4.26 12.88 12.98
N ILE A 152 -4.75 13.08 11.75
CA ILE A 152 -5.77 14.07 11.37
C ILE A 152 -6.95 13.34 10.75
N ASN A 153 -8.12 13.41 11.40
CA ASN A 153 -9.38 12.97 10.79
C ASN A 153 -9.92 14.11 9.90
N TYR A 154 -9.72 14.02 8.58
CA TYR A 154 -10.09 15.06 7.63
C TYR A 154 -11.60 15.30 7.51
N LYS A 155 -12.43 14.45 8.14
CA LYS A 155 -13.89 14.69 8.25
C LYS A 155 -14.25 15.55 9.45
N ALA A 156 -13.37 15.61 10.45
CA ALA A 156 -13.56 16.39 11.68
C ALA A 156 -12.70 17.65 11.72
N GLU A 157 -11.52 17.62 11.09
CA GLU A 157 -10.57 18.73 11.09
C GLU A 157 -10.21 19.15 9.66
N ALA A 158 -10.08 20.45 9.43
CA ALA A 158 -9.59 20.98 8.14
C ALA A 158 -8.07 20.78 8.04
N VAL A 159 -7.61 19.78 7.29
CA VAL A 159 -6.19 19.41 7.14
C VAL A 159 -5.32 20.63 6.81
N HIS A 160 -5.78 21.51 5.89
CA HIS A 160 -5.03 22.71 5.53
C HIS A 160 -4.82 23.65 6.73
N ALA A 161 -5.85 23.83 7.56
CA ALA A 161 -5.76 24.71 8.74
C ALA A 161 -4.79 24.13 9.78
N VAL A 162 -4.88 22.82 10.04
CA VAL A 162 -3.96 22.09 10.94
C VAL A 162 -2.52 22.25 10.47
N LEU A 163 -2.24 21.93 9.20
CA LEU A 163 -0.89 22.01 8.66
C LEU A 163 -0.33 23.45 8.70
N LYS A 164 -1.15 24.46 8.40
CA LYS A 164 -0.74 25.85 8.43
C LYS A 164 -0.44 26.34 9.86
N GLN A 165 -1.24 25.92 10.83
CA GLN A 165 -1.13 26.36 12.23
C GLN A 165 -0.03 25.64 12.99
N GLU A 166 0.02 24.30 12.87
CA GLU A 166 0.92 23.46 13.65
C GLU A 166 2.28 23.28 12.96
N TYR A 167 2.36 23.46 11.64
CA TYR A 167 3.58 23.25 10.82
C TYR A 167 3.84 24.46 9.89
N PRO A 168 4.01 25.68 10.42
CA PRO A 168 4.15 26.90 9.60
C PRO A 168 5.37 26.86 8.67
N ASP A 169 6.44 26.16 9.03
CA ASP A 169 7.64 25.96 8.19
C ASP A 169 7.46 24.85 7.15
N GLY A 170 6.32 24.15 7.18
CA GLY A 170 6.00 23.03 6.31
C GLY A 170 6.54 21.68 6.77
N VAL A 171 6.37 20.67 5.90
CA VAL A 171 6.79 19.28 6.12
C VAL A 171 7.91 18.90 5.15
N ASP A 172 8.87 18.10 5.64
CA ASP A 172 10.06 17.73 4.85
C ASP A 172 9.79 16.70 3.79
N VAL A 173 8.89 15.75 4.10
CA VAL A 173 8.55 14.63 3.19
C VAL A 173 7.04 14.45 3.17
N VAL A 174 6.49 14.25 1.99
CA VAL A 174 5.10 13.84 1.80
C VAL A 174 5.09 12.48 1.11
N TYR A 175 4.41 11.51 1.71
CA TYR A 175 4.05 10.23 1.13
C TYR A 175 2.60 10.30 0.64
N GLU A 176 2.42 10.49 -0.68
CA GLU A 176 1.14 10.88 -1.27
C GLU A 176 0.50 9.71 -2.04
N SER A 177 -0.72 9.30 -1.65
CA SER A 177 -1.45 8.17 -2.23
C SER A 177 -2.85 8.52 -2.71
N VAL A 178 -3.33 9.75 -2.48
CA VAL A 178 -4.74 10.14 -2.67
C VAL A 178 -4.97 10.86 -3.98
N GLY A 179 -4.12 11.81 -4.33
CA GLY A 179 -4.32 12.65 -5.52
C GLY A 179 -5.34 13.78 -5.34
N GLY A 180 -5.68 14.46 -6.44
CA GLY A 180 -6.69 15.51 -6.47
C GLY A 180 -6.43 16.64 -5.47
N ALA A 181 -7.45 17.08 -4.75
CA ALA A 181 -7.35 18.16 -3.79
C ALA A 181 -6.36 17.89 -2.63
N MET A 182 -6.20 16.61 -2.25
CA MET A 182 -5.24 16.23 -1.21
C MET A 182 -3.80 16.41 -1.70
N PHE A 183 -3.52 16.08 -2.97
CA PHE A 183 -2.23 16.35 -3.59
C PHE A 183 -1.90 17.85 -3.58
N ASP A 184 -2.83 18.70 -4.00
CA ASP A 184 -2.62 20.15 -4.00
C ASP A 184 -2.31 20.70 -2.60
N LEU A 185 -3.04 20.21 -1.60
CA LEU A 185 -2.86 20.57 -0.20
C LEU A 185 -1.49 20.10 0.33
N ALA A 186 -1.11 18.85 0.03
CA ALA A 186 0.16 18.28 0.44
C ALA A 186 1.36 19.01 -0.20
N LEU A 187 1.22 19.40 -1.48
CA LEU A 187 2.21 20.21 -2.18
C LEU A 187 2.38 21.60 -1.54
N ASP A 188 1.27 22.23 -1.14
CA ASP A 188 1.31 23.54 -0.47
C ASP A 188 1.95 23.45 0.91
N ALA A 189 1.83 22.33 1.58
CA ALA A 189 2.42 22.08 2.90
C ALA A 189 3.92 21.75 2.89
N LEU A 190 4.56 21.55 1.73
CA LEU A 190 6.01 21.27 1.68
C LEU A 190 6.84 22.38 2.31
N ALA A 191 7.85 22.00 3.07
CA ALA A 191 8.92 22.88 3.53
C ALA A 191 9.87 23.27 2.38
N THR A 192 10.77 24.22 2.63
CA THR A 192 11.89 24.51 1.73
C THR A 192 12.76 23.26 1.60
N LYS A 193 13.09 22.87 0.37
CA LYS A 193 13.78 21.61 0.00
C LYS A 193 12.99 20.34 0.35
N GLY A 194 11.68 20.48 0.61
CA GLY A 194 10.79 19.34 0.87
C GLY A 194 10.62 18.44 -0.36
N ARG A 195 10.18 17.20 -0.13
CA ARG A 195 10.01 16.17 -1.15
C ARG A 195 8.59 15.62 -1.09
N LEU A 196 7.93 15.53 -2.24
CA LEU A 196 6.66 14.82 -2.36
C LEU A 196 6.85 13.58 -3.24
N ILE A 197 6.53 12.42 -2.68
CA ILE A 197 6.60 11.12 -3.36
C ILE A 197 5.19 10.71 -3.73
N ILE A 198 4.91 10.59 -5.03
CA ILE A 198 3.63 10.10 -5.53
C ILE A 198 3.67 8.58 -5.54
N ILE A 199 2.86 7.96 -4.69
CA ILE A 199 2.67 6.51 -4.61
C ILE A 199 1.46 6.07 -5.41
N GLY A 200 0.43 6.93 -5.46
CA GLY A 200 -0.81 6.67 -6.16
C GLY A 200 -1.73 7.89 -6.14
N PHE A 201 -2.90 7.75 -6.73
CA PHE A 201 -3.92 8.80 -6.80
C PHE A 201 -5.32 8.18 -6.75
N ILE A 202 -5.59 7.43 -5.66
CA ILE A 202 -6.79 6.59 -5.50
C ILE A 202 -8.10 7.35 -5.71
N SER A 203 -8.14 8.66 -5.43
CA SER A 203 -9.33 9.48 -5.65
C SER A 203 -9.77 9.55 -7.12
N GLY A 204 -8.87 9.26 -8.05
CA GLY A 204 -9.15 9.28 -9.48
C GLY A 204 -9.44 7.90 -10.09
N TYR A 205 -9.10 6.80 -9.42
CA TYR A 205 -9.10 5.48 -10.06
C TYR A 205 -10.45 5.02 -10.57
N GLN A 206 -11.55 5.41 -9.93
CA GLN A 206 -12.90 5.10 -10.37
C GLN A 206 -13.42 6.06 -11.46
N SER A 207 -12.72 7.16 -11.75
CA SER A 207 -13.11 8.03 -12.86
C SER A 207 -12.78 7.41 -14.21
N PRO A 208 -13.51 7.72 -15.30
CA PRO A 208 -13.20 7.21 -16.64
C PRO A 208 -11.77 7.52 -17.08
N ALA A 209 -11.25 8.70 -16.74
CA ALA A 209 -9.88 9.11 -17.04
C ALA A 209 -8.83 8.53 -16.07
N GLY A 210 -9.24 7.88 -14.99
CA GLY A 210 -8.34 7.38 -13.94
C GLY A 210 -7.65 8.48 -13.11
N LEU A 211 -8.07 9.73 -13.27
CA LEU A 211 -7.43 10.90 -12.67
C LEU A 211 -8.44 11.80 -11.98
N SER A 212 -8.03 12.44 -10.89
CA SER A 212 -8.72 13.60 -10.31
C SER A 212 -7.98 14.88 -10.66
N PRO A 213 -8.68 15.99 -10.92
CA PRO A 213 -8.05 17.26 -11.25
C PRO A 213 -7.11 17.75 -10.15
N ILE A 214 -5.99 18.36 -10.55
CA ILE A 214 -5.03 19.05 -9.69
C ILE A 214 -4.74 20.45 -10.27
N LYS A 215 -4.21 21.34 -9.44
CA LYS A 215 -3.83 22.72 -9.85
C LYS A 215 -2.46 22.72 -10.54
N ALA A 216 -2.32 21.98 -11.62
CA ALA A 216 -1.04 21.74 -12.30
C ALA A 216 -0.36 23.03 -12.80
N GLY A 217 -1.12 24.05 -13.22
CA GLY A 217 -0.56 25.31 -13.72
C GLY A 217 0.29 26.08 -12.69
N ALA A 218 0.05 25.88 -11.41
CA ALA A 218 0.84 26.50 -10.32
C ALA A 218 2.05 25.65 -9.89
N LEU A 219 2.17 24.41 -10.36
CA LEU A 219 3.18 23.45 -9.92
C LEU A 219 4.62 23.94 -10.10
N PRO A 220 5.06 24.46 -11.26
CA PRO A 220 6.43 24.92 -11.46
C PRO A 220 6.82 26.02 -10.49
N ALA A 221 5.94 27.01 -10.29
CA ALA A 221 6.19 28.14 -9.38
C ALA A 221 6.28 27.71 -7.92
N LYS A 222 5.44 26.76 -7.49
CA LYS A 222 5.45 26.21 -6.12
C LYS A 222 6.75 25.47 -5.83
N LEU A 223 7.19 24.60 -6.75
CA LEU A 223 8.43 23.85 -6.61
C LEU A 223 9.65 24.79 -6.63
N LEU A 224 9.72 25.70 -7.58
CA LEU A 224 10.81 26.68 -7.70
C LEU A 224 10.98 27.50 -6.42
N LYS A 225 9.87 28.09 -5.92
CA LYS A 225 9.89 28.94 -4.71
C LYS A 225 10.44 28.23 -3.48
N LYS A 226 10.24 26.94 -3.37
CA LYS A 226 10.67 26.12 -2.23
C LYS A 226 11.92 25.29 -2.50
N SER A 227 12.47 25.29 -3.73
CA SER A 227 13.49 24.33 -4.16
C SER A 227 13.07 22.88 -3.84
N ALA A 228 11.78 22.61 -3.92
CA ALA A 228 11.18 21.33 -3.57
C ALA A 228 11.24 20.36 -4.74
N SER A 229 11.13 19.06 -4.44
CA SER A 229 11.09 18.00 -5.45
C SER A 229 9.76 17.25 -5.44
N LEU A 230 9.38 16.77 -6.62
CA LEU A 230 8.22 15.92 -6.87
C LEU A 230 8.69 14.69 -7.63
N GLN A 231 8.45 13.50 -7.08
CA GLN A 231 8.91 12.24 -7.66
C GLN A 231 7.80 11.20 -7.64
N GLY A 232 7.62 10.51 -8.78
CA GLY A 232 6.78 9.31 -8.85
C GLY A 232 7.54 8.08 -8.41
N PHE A 233 6.82 7.14 -7.80
CA PHE A 233 7.34 5.82 -7.46
C PHE A 233 6.44 4.74 -8.07
N PHE A 234 7.04 3.81 -8.80
CA PHE A 234 6.37 2.63 -9.34
C PHE A 234 7.18 1.38 -8.99
N LEU A 235 6.63 0.50 -8.17
CA LEU A 235 7.35 -0.63 -7.59
C LEU A 235 8.07 -1.49 -8.63
N ASN A 236 7.47 -1.68 -9.82
CA ASN A 236 8.04 -2.49 -10.88
C ASN A 236 9.41 -2.02 -11.36
N HIS A 237 9.73 -0.72 -11.23
CA HIS A 237 11.04 -0.18 -11.57
C HIS A 237 12.11 -0.47 -10.52
N TYR A 238 11.71 -1.04 -9.37
CA TYR A 238 12.59 -1.30 -8.22
C TYR A 238 12.65 -2.79 -7.84
N PHE A 239 12.27 -3.69 -8.74
CA PHE A 239 12.26 -5.14 -8.47
C PHE A 239 13.60 -5.70 -8.02
N SER A 240 14.72 -5.12 -8.48
CA SER A 240 16.07 -5.50 -8.01
C SER A 240 16.28 -5.29 -6.50
N LYS A 241 15.46 -4.45 -5.86
CA LYS A 241 15.50 -4.16 -4.42
C LYS A 241 14.44 -4.93 -3.62
N TYR A 242 13.55 -5.64 -4.32
CA TYR A 242 12.35 -6.24 -3.73
C TYR A 242 12.71 -7.31 -2.70
N GLN A 243 13.60 -8.25 -3.04
CA GLN A 243 13.97 -9.34 -2.14
C GLN A 243 14.56 -8.82 -0.83
N ALA A 244 15.55 -7.93 -0.89
CA ALA A 244 16.17 -7.34 0.29
C ALA A 244 15.18 -6.52 1.13
N ALA A 245 14.22 -5.84 0.48
CA ALA A 245 13.17 -5.12 1.18
C ALA A 245 12.23 -6.08 1.91
N MET A 246 11.85 -7.17 1.27
CA MET A 246 10.95 -8.18 1.84
C MET A 246 11.59 -8.89 3.03
N GLU A 247 12.86 -9.30 2.91
CA GLU A 247 13.64 -9.90 4.00
C GLU A 247 13.68 -8.98 5.22
N HIS A 248 14.02 -7.71 5.03
CA HIS A 248 14.05 -6.72 6.11
C HIS A 248 12.69 -6.49 6.77
N LEU A 249 11.61 -6.41 5.98
CA LEU A 249 10.25 -6.24 6.52
C LEU A 249 9.78 -7.47 7.30
N LEU A 250 10.14 -8.68 6.86
CA LEU A 250 9.88 -9.92 7.59
C LEU A 250 10.62 -9.95 8.93
N GLU A 251 11.87 -9.49 8.97
CA GLU A 251 12.66 -9.36 10.20
C GLU A 251 12.01 -8.38 11.18
N LEU A 252 11.66 -7.17 10.73
CA LEU A 252 10.99 -6.18 11.56
C LEU A 252 9.65 -6.70 12.12
N TYR A 253 8.87 -7.39 11.28
CA TYR A 253 7.62 -8.01 11.73
C TYR A 253 7.84 -9.12 12.75
N ALA A 254 8.83 -10.00 12.52
CA ALA A 254 9.18 -11.09 13.43
C ALA A 254 9.67 -10.58 14.80
N HIS A 255 10.34 -9.44 14.85
CA HIS A 255 10.78 -8.79 16.10
C HIS A 255 9.69 -7.92 16.76
N GLY A 256 8.50 -7.82 16.17
CA GLY A 256 7.40 -7.00 16.70
C GLY A 256 7.59 -5.49 16.52
N GLU A 257 8.50 -5.08 15.63
CA GLU A 257 8.77 -3.67 15.31
C GLU A 257 7.81 -3.12 14.26
N LEU A 258 7.07 -3.99 13.57
CA LEU A 258 6.00 -3.63 12.64
C LEU A 258 4.68 -4.30 13.03
N VAL A 259 3.61 -3.51 12.99
CA VAL A 259 2.23 -3.98 13.00
C VAL A 259 1.74 -4.13 11.57
N CYS A 260 1.14 -5.27 11.26
CA CYS A 260 0.59 -5.60 9.95
C CYS A 260 -0.93 -5.68 10.05
N GLU A 261 -1.61 -4.54 9.98
CA GLU A 261 -3.08 -4.50 10.09
C GLU A 261 -3.72 -4.96 8.79
N VAL A 262 -4.64 -5.92 8.91
CA VAL A 262 -5.43 -6.48 7.82
C VAL A 262 -6.92 -6.25 8.05
N ASP A 263 -7.65 -6.00 6.98
CA ASP A 263 -9.11 -5.93 6.99
C ASP A 263 -9.70 -7.08 6.16
N LEU A 264 -10.26 -8.06 6.84
CA LEU A 264 -10.93 -9.22 6.23
C LEU A 264 -12.45 -8.99 6.03
N GLY A 265 -12.90 -7.74 6.18
CA GLY A 265 -14.31 -7.40 5.99
C GLY A 265 -15.22 -7.67 7.18
N HIS A 266 -14.68 -7.84 8.40
CA HIS A 266 -15.51 -8.07 9.59
C HIS A 266 -16.55 -6.96 9.83
N LEU A 267 -16.29 -5.73 9.39
CA LEU A 267 -17.19 -4.58 9.49
C LEU A 267 -17.84 -4.20 8.16
N ALA A 268 -17.62 -4.98 7.11
CA ALA A 268 -18.29 -4.78 5.84
C ALA A 268 -19.78 -5.16 5.95
N PRO A 269 -20.69 -4.53 5.18
CA PRO A 269 -22.13 -4.77 5.29
C PRO A 269 -22.54 -6.24 5.16
N GLU A 270 -21.84 -6.99 4.32
CA GLU A 270 -22.09 -8.41 4.06
C GLU A 270 -21.11 -9.35 4.79
N GLY A 271 -20.35 -8.81 5.76
CA GLY A 271 -19.38 -9.56 6.55
C GLY A 271 -18.09 -9.88 5.80
N ARG A 272 -17.35 -10.88 6.29
CA ARG A 272 -16.02 -11.25 5.83
C ARG A 272 -15.93 -11.50 4.33
N PHE A 273 -14.78 -11.16 3.76
CA PHE A 273 -14.46 -11.43 2.36
C PHE A 273 -13.92 -12.85 2.23
N ILE A 274 -14.80 -13.78 1.83
CA ILE A 274 -14.50 -15.19 1.64
C ILE A 274 -14.92 -15.62 0.23
N GLY A 275 -14.02 -16.32 -0.48
CA GLY A 275 -14.23 -16.78 -1.84
C GLY A 275 -13.99 -15.72 -2.91
N LEU A 276 -13.83 -16.16 -4.16
CA LEU A 276 -13.52 -15.29 -5.31
C LEU A 276 -14.59 -14.21 -5.55
N ASP A 277 -15.86 -14.54 -5.35
CA ASP A 277 -16.98 -13.58 -5.54
C ASP A 277 -16.89 -12.38 -4.60
N SER A 278 -16.22 -12.53 -3.45
CA SER A 278 -16.06 -11.44 -2.50
C SER A 278 -14.98 -10.42 -2.88
N ILE A 279 -14.17 -10.69 -3.92
CA ILE A 279 -13.15 -9.77 -4.41
C ILE A 279 -13.77 -8.44 -4.87
N PHE A 280 -14.86 -8.49 -5.63
CA PHE A 280 -15.56 -7.28 -6.08
C PHE A 280 -16.11 -6.48 -4.90
N ARG A 281 -16.70 -7.16 -3.90
CA ARG A 281 -17.19 -6.52 -2.67
C ARG A 281 -16.06 -5.87 -1.88
N ALA A 282 -14.89 -6.50 -1.82
CA ALA A 282 -13.71 -5.95 -1.15
C ALA A 282 -13.17 -4.71 -1.88
N VAL A 283 -13.18 -4.71 -3.21
CA VAL A 283 -12.83 -3.54 -4.03
C VAL A 283 -13.81 -2.39 -3.76
N ASP A 284 -15.12 -2.64 -3.81
CA ASP A 284 -16.13 -1.61 -3.53
C ASP A 284 -16.00 -1.07 -2.11
N TYR A 285 -15.78 -1.95 -1.13
CA TYR A 285 -15.57 -1.57 0.27
C TYR A 285 -14.34 -0.68 0.44
N MET A 286 -13.25 -0.93 -0.30
CA MET A 286 -12.05 -0.09 -0.28
C MET A 286 -12.38 1.36 -0.64
N TYR A 287 -13.21 1.58 -1.66
CA TYR A 287 -13.58 2.92 -2.12
C TYR A 287 -14.57 3.64 -1.21
N THR A 288 -15.21 2.93 -0.28
CA THR A 288 -15.97 3.60 0.81
C THR A 288 -15.03 4.31 1.80
N GLY A 289 -13.74 3.98 1.79
CA GLY A 289 -12.76 4.47 2.75
C GLY A 289 -13.03 4.01 4.18
N LYS A 290 -13.74 2.91 4.40
CA LYS A 290 -14.05 2.36 5.73
C LYS A 290 -13.03 1.35 6.22
N ASN A 291 -12.28 0.70 5.31
CA ASN A 291 -11.24 -0.27 5.66
C ASN A 291 -10.12 0.34 6.51
N THR A 292 -9.57 -0.45 7.42
CA THR A 292 -8.34 -0.12 8.17
C THR A 292 -7.29 -1.16 7.81
N GLY A 293 -6.07 -0.70 7.46
CA GLY A 293 -5.03 -1.60 6.99
C GLY A 293 -5.25 -2.10 5.57
N LYS A 294 -4.67 -3.26 5.26
CA LYS A 294 -4.73 -3.93 3.96
C LYS A 294 -5.99 -4.77 3.84
N LEU A 295 -6.74 -4.56 2.78
CA LEU A 295 -7.85 -5.45 2.44
C LEU A 295 -7.34 -6.80 1.92
N VAL A 296 -7.88 -7.87 2.48
CA VAL A 296 -7.50 -9.24 2.17
C VAL A 296 -8.76 -10.09 1.99
N VAL A 297 -8.76 -10.93 0.97
CA VAL A 297 -9.80 -11.93 0.73
C VAL A 297 -9.26 -13.30 1.08
N GLU A 298 -10.01 -14.04 1.87
CA GLU A 298 -9.74 -15.43 2.19
C GLU A 298 -10.29 -16.32 1.10
N LEU A 299 -9.43 -17.13 0.48
CA LEU A 299 -9.87 -18.18 -0.43
C LEU A 299 -9.91 -19.49 0.35
N PRO A 300 -11.08 -20.14 0.48
CA PRO A 300 -11.19 -21.39 1.22
C PRO A 300 -10.38 -22.49 0.51
N HIS A 301 -9.78 -23.38 1.30
CA HIS A 301 -9.24 -24.61 0.75
C HIS A 301 -10.39 -25.42 0.13
N CYS A 302 -10.36 -25.63 -1.17
CA CYS A 302 -11.14 -26.69 -1.76
C CYS A 302 -10.62 -28.04 -1.21
N VAL A 303 -11.31 -28.58 -0.19
CA VAL A 303 -11.07 -29.95 0.25
C VAL A 303 -11.45 -30.86 -0.89
N SER A 304 -10.43 -31.33 -1.61
CA SER A 304 -10.43 -32.44 -2.56
C SER A 304 -11.59 -32.50 -3.56
N SER A 305 -11.36 -32.03 -4.74
CA SER A 305 -11.63 -32.88 -5.91
C SER A 305 -10.28 -33.25 -6.51
N LYS A 306 -10.05 -34.53 -6.79
CA LYS A 306 -8.84 -35.09 -7.36
C LYS A 306 -8.35 -34.24 -8.53
N LEU A 307 -7.17 -33.63 -8.40
CA LEU A 307 -6.38 -33.22 -9.55
C LEU A 307 -5.88 -34.43 -10.31
#